data_5c7022b6d78ea2456c8deaa7c7a9ab3d
#
_entry.id   5c7022b6d78ea2456c8deaa7c7a9ab3d
#
_cell.length_a   1.000
_cell.length_b   1.000
_cell.length_c   1.000
_cell.angle_alpha   90.00
_cell.angle_beta   90.00
_cell.angle_gamma   90.00
#
_symmetry.space_group_name_H-M   'P 1'
#
loop_
_entity.id
_entity.type
_entity.pdbx_description
1 polymer ?
#
loop_
_entity_poly.entity_id
_entity_poly.type
_entity_poly.pdbx_seq_one_letter_code
_entity_poly.pdbx_strand_id
1 'polypeptide(L)'
;MFASGYYAFTKAQEPRLVHEEKEMKKEAALRYVGFNVNDDREKDDFYPTPIEATQALLDREKFTGNVLEPACGDGAMSKVLINNGYPVISSDLFDRGYGKTGINFLYTTQMYDNIITNPPFKLATEFTVHSLKLARHKVVMLSKITYLEGVKRKKLIFDQNKLQKVYIFTKRIAFKKPGSNSLAGGLMAFGWFVYDVNYSGQPTIEWI
;
A
#
# COMPACT_ATOMS: atom_id res chain seq x y z
N MET A 1 -42.24 -46.50 -23.89
CA MET A 1 -42.32 -45.19 -24.57
C MET A 1 -41.71 -44.16 -23.60
N PHE A 2 -40.43 -43.88 -23.74
CA PHE A 2 -39.75 -42.85 -22.93
C PHE A 2 -39.45 -41.69 -23.88
N ALA A 3 -40.09 -40.53 -23.63
CA ALA A 3 -39.83 -39.32 -24.38
C ALA A 3 -38.58 -38.63 -23.78
N SER A 4 -37.49 -38.57 -24.52
CA SER A 4 -36.31 -37.79 -24.21
C SER A 4 -36.57 -36.33 -24.58
N GLY A 5 -36.76 -35.49 -23.56
CA GLY A 5 -36.85 -34.04 -23.78
C GLY A 5 -35.45 -33.45 -23.98
N TYR A 6 -35.03 -33.29 -25.22
CA TYR A 6 -33.90 -32.43 -25.57
C TYR A 6 -34.35 -30.97 -25.49
N TYR A 7 -33.85 -30.24 -24.52
CA TYR A 7 -33.96 -28.78 -24.53
C TYR A 7 -33.08 -28.24 -25.65
N ALA A 8 -33.70 -27.83 -26.74
CA ALA A 8 -33.01 -27.13 -27.81
C ALA A 8 -32.69 -25.68 -27.35
N PHE A 9 -31.42 -25.40 -27.11
CA PHE A 9 -30.96 -24.01 -26.94
C PHE A 9 -31.20 -23.26 -28.27
N THR A 10 -31.91 -22.15 -28.19
CA THR A 10 -32.17 -21.32 -29.37
C THR A 10 -30.89 -20.58 -29.77
N LYS A 11 -30.64 -20.48 -31.11
CA LYS A 11 -29.46 -19.76 -31.68
C LYS A 11 -29.26 -18.33 -31.17
N ALA A 12 -30.26 -17.72 -30.54
CA ALA A 12 -30.20 -16.39 -29.97
C ALA A 12 -29.52 -16.35 -28.55
N GLN A 13 -29.37 -17.49 -27.88
CA GLN A 13 -28.77 -17.57 -26.53
C GLN A 13 -27.28 -17.86 -26.54
N GLU A 14 -26.75 -18.46 -27.62
CA GLU A 14 -25.32 -18.78 -27.74
C GLU A 14 -24.39 -17.55 -27.66
N PRO A 15 -24.65 -16.40 -28.32
CA PRO A 15 -23.75 -15.23 -28.23
C PRO A 15 -23.73 -14.64 -26.84
N ARG A 16 -24.83 -14.71 -26.09
CA ARG A 16 -24.93 -14.18 -24.72
C ARG A 16 -24.14 -15.04 -23.73
N LEU A 17 -24.26 -16.36 -23.81
CA LEU A 17 -23.51 -17.30 -22.97
C LEU A 17 -21.99 -17.20 -23.21
N VAL A 18 -21.58 -17.08 -24.47
CA VAL A 18 -20.15 -16.90 -24.82
C VAL A 18 -19.61 -15.56 -24.30
N HIS A 19 -20.45 -14.52 -24.31
CA HIS A 19 -20.03 -13.22 -23.75
C HIS A 19 -19.90 -13.28 -22.21
N GLU A 20 -20.88 -13.87 -21.53
CA GLU A 20 -20.88 -14.08 -20.08
C GLU A 20 -19.69 -14.94 -19.63
N GLU A 21 -19.35 -16.02 -20.34
CA GLU A 21 -18.16 -16.83 -20.07
C GLU A 21 -16.85 -16.05 -20.26
N LYS A 22 -16.76 -15.20 -21.28
CA LYS A 22 -15.58 -14.36 -21.51
C LYS A 22 -15.41 -13.33 -20.41
N GLU A 23 -16.49 -12.68 -19.97
CA GLU A 23 -16.42 -11.73 -18.87
C GLU A 23 -16.08 -12.42 -17.54
N MET A 24 -16.65 -13.60 -17.25
CA MET A 24 -16.29 -14.39 -16.07
C MET A 24 -14.80 -14.80 -16.07
N LYS A 25 -14.26 -15.23 -17.22
CA LYS A 25 -12.85 -15.58 -17.36
C LYS A 25 -11.94 -14.35 -17.18
N LYS A 26 -12.35 -13.21 -17.71
CA LYS A 26 -11.66 -11.93 -17.54
C LYS A 26 -11.69 -11.46 -16.09
N GLU A 27 -12.83 -11.54 -15.41
CA GLU A 27 -12.93 -11.25 -13.97
C GLU A 27 -12.07 -12.17 -13.12
N ALA A 28 -12.07 -13.48 -13.40
CA ALA A 28 -11.24 -14.44 -12.70
C ALA A 28 -9.74 -14.14 -12.91
N ALA A 29 -9.33 -13.80 -14.15
CA ALA A 29 -7.97 -13.41 -14.46
C ALA A 29 -7.58 -12.10 -13.75
N LEU A 30 -8.46 -11.10 -13.73
CA LEU A 30 -8.23 -9.85 -13.01
C LEU A 30 -8.10 -10.06 -11.49
N ARG A 31 -8.93 -10.94 -10.91
CA ARG A 31 -8.81 -11.34 -9.50
C ARG A 31 -7.48 -12.07 -9.24
N TYR A 32 -7.07 -12.94 -10.15
CA TYR A 32 -5.81 -13.69 -10.02
C TYR A 32 -4.59 -12.76 -10.01
N VAL A 33 -4.58 -11.69 -10.82
CA VAL A 33 -3.52 -10.66 -10.79
C VAL A 33 -3.77 -9.56 -9.76
N GLY A 34 -4.76 -9.73 -8.86
CA GLY A 34 -5.02 -8.81 -7.74
C GLY A 34 -5.76 -7.53 -8.11
N PHE A 35 -6.41 -7.50 -9.28
CA PHE A 35 -7.37 -6.45 -9.59
C PHE A 35 -8.73 -6.78 -8.95
N ASN A 36 -9.26 -5.90 -8.11
CA ASN A 36 -10.64 -5.96 -7.69
C ASN A 36 -11.54 -5.50 -8.86
N VAL A 37 -12.37 -6.40 -9.32
CA VAL A 37 -13.33 -6.13 -10.41
C VAL A 37 -14.51 -5.29 -9.91
N ASN A 38 -14.84 -5.39 -8.64
CA ASN A 38 -15.78 -4.51 -7.96
C ASN A 38 -14.98 -3.36 -7.32
N ASP A 39 -15.39 -2.13 -7.53
CA ASP A 39 -14.77 -0.90 -7.01
C ASP A 39 -15.02 -0.77 -5.48
N ASP A 40 -14.85 -1.86 -4.73
CA ASP A 40 -14.90 -1.97 -3.27
C ASP A 40 -13.63 -1.39 -2.60
N ARG A 41 -13.01 -0.40 -3.25
CA ARG A 41 -11.92 0.34 -2.63
C ARG A 41 -12.50 1.26 -1.57
N GLU A 42 -11.89 1.21 -0.40
CA GLU A 42 -12.21 2.17 0.65
C GLU A 42 -12.00 3.59 0.12
N LYS A 43 -12.91 4.48 0.54
CA LYS A 43 -12.84 5.89 0.20
C LYS A 43 -11.45 6.41 0.56
N ASP A 44 -10.83 7.10 -0.38
CA ASP A 44 -9.52 7.72 -0.22
C ASP A 44 -8.34 6.74 0.00
N ASP A 45 -8.48 5.45 -0.40
CA ASP A 45 -7.48 4.39 -0.20
C ASP A 45 -7.08 4.19 1.28
N PHE A 46 -7.99 4.48 2.24
CA PHE A 46 -7.71 4.35 3.65
C PHE A 46 -7.78 2.90 4.14
N TYR A 47 -6.64 2.41 4.57
CA TYR A 47 -6.48 1.07 5.18
C TYR A 47 -5.59 1.18 6.41
N PRO A 48 -6.13 1.04 7.65
CA PRO A 48 -5.33 1.04 8.86
C PRO A 48 -4.19 0.04 8.76
N THR A 49 -2.97 0.49 9.03
CA THR A 49 -1.79 -0.38 8.97
C THR A 49 -1.82 -1.38 10.12
N PRO A 50 -1.73 -2.70 9.87
CA PRO A 50 -1.68 -3.68 10.94
C PRO A 50 -0.52 -3.43 11.89
N ILE A 51 -0.77 -3.59 13.18
CA ILE A 51 0.23 -3.36 14.25
C ILE A 51 1.48 -4.20 14.00
N GLU A 52 1.29 -5.47 13.65
CA GLU A 52 2.35 -6.43 13.36
C GLU A 52 3.22 -6.01 12.17
N ALA A 53 2.66 -5.31 11.19
CA ALA A 53 3.43 -4.82 10.06
C ALA A 53 4.40 -3.70 10.48
N THR A 54 3.94 -2.77 11.32
CA THR A 54 4.80 -1.70 11.85
C THR A 54 5.83 -2.27 12.81
N GLN A 55 5.45 -3.23 13.68
CA GLN A 55 6.38 -3.87 14.60
C GLN A 55 7.50 -4.61 13.85
N ALA A 56 7.17 -5.36 12.80
CA ALA A 56 8.15 -6.07 11.98
C ALA A 56 9.19 -5.13 11.34
N LEU A 57 8.80 -3.90 10.98
CA LEU A 57 9.75 -2.86 10.58
C LEU A 57 10.68 -2.46 11.72
N LEU A 58 10.12 -2.17 12.92
CA LEU A 58 10.88 -1.68 14.08
C LEU A 58 11.83 -2.73 14.68
N ASP A 59 11.55 -4.00 14.44
CA ASP A 59 12.45 -5.10 14.81
C ASP A 59 13.72 -5.14 13.94
N ARG A 60 13.68 -4.52 12.77
CA ARG A 60 14.76 -4.51 11.76
C ARG A 60 15.43 -3.16 11.58
N GLU A 61 14.70 -2.07 11.74
CA GLU A 61 15.17 -0.72 11.50
C GLU A 61 15.13 0.13 12.78
N LYS A 62 16.13 1.00 12.92
CA LYS A 62 16.16 2.01 13.97
C LYS A 62 16.19 3.40 13.34
N PHE A 63 15.54 4.33 14.01
CA PHE A 63 15.40 5.71 13.57
C PHE A 63 15.93 6.65 14.63
N THR A 64 16.63 7.70 14.22
CA THR A 64 17.13 8.76 15.10
C THR A 64 16.34 10.03 14.84
N GLY A 65 15.94 10.72 15.91
CA GLY A 65 15.16 11.96 15.82
C GLY A 65 13.64 11.71 15.64
N ASN A 66 12.96 12.72 15.13
CA ASN A 66 11.51 12.67 14.97
C ASN A 66 11.06 11.88 13.73
N VAL A 67 9.83 11.40 13.79
CA VAL A 67 9.17 10.70 12.67
C VAL A 67 7.92 11.47 12.26
N LEU A 68 7.78 11.78 10.99
CA LEU A 68 6.50 12.22 10.42
C LEU A 68 5.76 11.01 9.86
N GLU A 69 4.48 10.88 10.22
CA GLU A 69 3.49 10.04 9.53
C GLU A 69 2.48 10.95 8.83
N PRO A 70 2.65 11.21 7.50
CA PRO A 70 1.87 12.22 6.77
C PRO A 70 0.51 11.72 6.24
N ALA A 71 0.18 10.44 6.43
CA ALA A 71 -1.11 9.82 6.11
C ALA A 71 -1.52 8.91 7.26
N CYS A 72 -1.66 9.51 8.46
CA CYS A 72 -1.75 8.75 9.72
C CYS A 72 -3.08 8.01 9.91
N GLY A 73 -4.11 8.36 9.16
CA GLY A 73 -5.41 7.74 9.29
C GLY A 73 -5.96 7.83 10.72
N ASP A 74 -6.30 6.68 11.30
CA ASP A 74 -6.75 6.53 12.69
C ASP A 74 -5.59 6.42 13.72
N GLY A 75 -4.35 6.61 13.25
CA GLY A 75 -3.15 6.56 14.06
C GLY A 75 -2.63 5.14 14.35
N ALA A 76 -3.07 4.14 13.60
CA ALA A 76 -2.67 2.75 13.83
C ALA A 76 -1.13 2.60 13.84
N MET A 77 -0.42 3.14 12.87
CA MET A 77 1.05 3.13 12.80
C MET A 77 1.68 4.08 13.82
N SER A 78 1.19 5.33 13.91
CA SER A 78 1.71 6.34 14.85
C SER A 78 1.74 5.83 16.29
N LYS A 79 0.69 5.14 16.74
CA LYS A 79 0.61 4.57 18.10
C LYS A 79 1.68 3.52 18.33
N VAL A 80 1.98 2.68 17.35
CA VAL A 80 3.06 1.67 17.46
C VAL A 80 4.41 2.37 17.55
N LEU A 81 4.68 3.37 16.72
CA LEU A 81 5.92 4.15 16.74
C LEU A 81 6.13 4.84 18.10
N ILE A 82 5.09 5.50 18.62
CA ILE A 82 5.12 6.16 19.93
C ILE A 82 5.39 5.16 21.06
N ASN A 83 4.72 4.02 21.06
CA ASN A 83 4.90 2.96 22.06
C ASN A 83 6.33 2.36 22.02
N ASN A 84 7.02 2.47 20.90
CA ASN A 84 8.43 2.10 20.76
C ASN A 84 9.40 3.26 21.03
N GLY A 85 8.92 4.39 21.58
CA GLY A 85 9.73 5.50 22.07
C GLY A 85 10.12 6.55 21.02
N TYR A 86 9.51 6.55 19.83
CA TYR A 86 9.78 7.56 18.82
C TYR A 86 8.92 8.81 19.01
N PRO A 87 9.49 10.03 18.90
CA PRO A 87 8.72 11.27 18.80
C PRO A 87 8.03 11.31 17.43
N VAL A 88 6.69 11.18 17.41
CA VAL A 88 5.93 11.10 16.17
C VAL A 88 5.09 12.37 15.97
N ILE A 89 5.17 12.91 14.76
CA ILE A 89 4.28 13.95 14.25
C ILE A 89 3.32 13.29 13.28
N SER A 90 2.03 13.32 13.59
CA SER A 90 0.99 12.63 12.80
C SER A 90 0.10 13.65 12.12
N SER A 91 -0.08 13.52 10.80
CA SER A 91 -0.99 14.35 10.04
C SER A 91 -1.71 13.54 8.95
N ASP A 92 -2.87 14.03 8.52
CA ASP A 92 -3.65 13.47 7.42
C ASP A 92 -4.38 14.57 6.67
N LEU A 93 -4.74 14.30 5.42
CA LEU A 93 -5.61 15.19 4.66
C LEU A 93 -7.05 15.15 5.19
N PHE A 94 -7.50 13.97 5.62
CA PHE A 94 -8.86 13.72 6.08
C PHE A 94 -8.90 13.55 7.60
N ASP A 95 -9.99 13.99 8.21
CA ASP A 95 -10.24 13.73 9.63
C ASP A 95 -10.70 12.27 9.82
N ARG A 96 -9.89 11.50 10.53
CA ARG A 96 -10.17 10.11 10.91
C ARG A 96 -10.04 9.89 12.42
N GLY A 97 -10.16 10.97 13.17
CA GLY A 97 -10.12 10.99 14.64
C GLY A 97 -8.72 10.92 15.24
N TYR A 98 -7.65 11.15 14.46
CA TYR A 98 -6.28 11.12 14.94
C TYR A 98 -5.37 12.09 14.18
N GLY A 99 -4.38 12.65 14.90
CA GLY A 99 -3.37 13.53 14.33
C GLY A 99 -3.89 14.91 13.92
N LYS A 100 -3.07 15.68 13.21
CA LYS A 100 -3.45 16.97 12.65
C LYS A 100 -4.10 16.76 11.29
N THR A 101 -5.33 17.22 11.14
CA THR A 101 -6.15 17.01 9.94
C THR A 101 -6.13 18.21 8.98
N GLY A 102 -6.58 18.00 7.74
CA GLY A 102 -6.60 19.05 6.70
C GLY A 102 -5.21 19.36 6.12
N ILE A 103 -4.22 18.52 6.37
CA ILE A 103 -2.86 18.73 5.89
C ILE A 103 -2.63 17.92 4.62
N ASN A 104 -2.54 18.61 3.49
CA ASN A 104 -2.07 17.96 2.27
C ASN A 104 -0.54 17.86 2.29
N PHE A 105 -0.03 16.65 2.54
CA PHE A 105 1.41 16.39 2.65
C PHE A 105 2.20 16.88 1.44
N LEU A 106 1.66 16.75 0.23
CA LEU A 106 2.36 17.11 -1.00
C LEU A 106 2.64 18.62 -1.15
N TYR A 107 2.04 19.46 -0.29
CA TYR A 107 2.30 20.91 -0.23
C TYR A 107 3.09 21.34 1.00
N THR A 108 3.48 20.41 1.87
CA THR A 108 4.30 20.74 3.04
C THR A 108 5.74 21.00 2.62
N THR A 109 6.43 21.86 3.38
CA THR A 109 7.83 22.24 3.10
C THR A 109 8.74 22.02 4.30
N GLN A 110 8.16 21.62 5.43
CA GLN A 110 8.92 21.37 6.67
C GLN A 110 9.76 20.10 6.55
N MET A 111 11.00 20.19 7.05
CA MET A 111 11.92 19.05 7.12
C MET A 111 11.69 18.22 8.38
N TYR A 112 11.86 16.91 8.25
CA TYR A 112 11.75 15.93 9.34
C TYR A 112 12.97 15.02 9.35
N ASP A 113 13.26 14.41 10.50
CA ASP A 113 14.40 13.48 10.56
C ASP A 113 14.06 12.20 9.76
N ASN A 114 12.88 11.66 9.98
CA ASN A 114 12.41 10.49 9.24
C ASN A 114 10.95 10.66 8.79
N ILE A 115 10.56 9.99 7.72
CA ILE A 115 9.17 9.93 7.25
C ILE A 115 8.81 8.45 7.09
N ILE A 116 7.80 7.99 7.82
CA ILE A 116 7.32 6.59 7.79
C ILE A 116 5.83 6.61 7.55
N THR A 117 5.35 5.95 6.50
CA THR A 117 3.92 5.99 6.16
C THR A 117 3.47 4.81 5.32
N ASN A 118 2.17 4.53 5.38
CA ASN A 118 1.42 3.75 4.42
C ASN A 118 0.64 4.75 3.53
N PRO A 119 1.21 5.20 2.42
CA PRO A 119 0.61 6.25 1.62
C PRO A 119 -0.61 5.76 0.86
N PRO A 120 -1.54 6.64 0.45
CA PRO A 120 -2.57 6.29 -0.50
C PRO A 120 -1.93 5.68 -1.76
N PHE A 121 -2.34 4.47 -2.15
CA PHE A 121 -1.63 3.69 -3.19
C PHE A 121 -1.55 4.41 -4.53
N LYS A 122 -2.57 5.21 -4.86
CA LYS A 122 -2.58 6.02 -6.08
C LYS A 122 -1.53 7.12 -6.08
N LEU A 123 -1.12 7.60 -4.91
CA LEU A 123 -0.17 8.70 -4.71
C LEU A 123 1.19 8.24 -4.16
N ALA A 124 1.42 6.93 -4.07
CA ALA A 124 2.64 6.39 -3.46
C ALA A 124 3.93 6.93 -4.12
N THR A 125 3.93 7.14 -5.43
CA THR A 125 5.08 7.72 -6.16
C THR A 125 5.32 9.16 -5.75
N GLU A 126 4.29 9.99 -5.72
CA GLU A 126 4.33 11.39 -5.34
C GLU A 126 4.75 11.55 -3.87
N PHE A 127 4.18 10.72 -2.99
CA PHE A 127 4.57 10.67 -1.58
C PHE A 127 6.06 10.33 -1.40
N THR A 128 6.56 9.31 -2.09
CA THR A 128 7.97 8.93 -2.00
C THR A 128 8.90 10.04 -2.50
N VAL A 129 8.61 10.61 -3.68
CA VAL A 129 9.41 11.71 -4.25
C VAL A 129 9.42 12.92 -3.32
N HIS A 130 8.26 13.27 -2.74
CA HIS A 130 8.16 14.40 -1.82
C HIS A 130 8.87 14.13 -0.50
N SER A 131 8.69 12.93 0.07
CA SER A 131 9.36 12.51 1.30
C SER A 131 10.89 12.56 1.18
N LEU A 132 11.45 12.11 0.06
CA LEU A 132 12.90 12.16 -0.18
C LEU A 132 13.47 13.58 -0.20
N LYS A 133 12.64 14.59 -0.46
CA LYS A 133 13.05 16.00 -0.38
C LYS A 133 12.98 16.56 1.04
N LEU A 134 12.11 15.99 1.89
CA LEU A 134 11.83 16.52 3.22
C LEU A 134 12.48 15.74 4.36
N ALA A 135 12.93 14.52 4.13
CA ALA A 135 13.61 13.73 5.14
C ALA A 135 15.09 14.09 5.24
N ARG A 136 15.63 14.12 6.46
CA ARG A 136 17.06 14.27 6.74
C ARG A 136 17.79 12.94 6.77
N HIS A 137 17.10 11.86 7.13
CA HIS A 137 17.68 10.53 7.29
C HIS A 137 16.92 9.49 6.45
N LYS A 138 15.83 8.93 6.96
CA LYS A 138 15.17 7.81 6.33
C LYS A 138 13.74 8.14 5.88
N VAL A 139 13.37 7.55 4.74
CA VAL A 139 11.99 7.49 4.25
C VAL A 139 11.59 6.03 4.18
N VAL A 140 10.45 5.67 4.78
CA VAL A 140 9.95 4.29 4.79
C VAL A 140 8.51 4.27 4.31
N MET A 141 8.27 3.51 3.25
CA MET A 141 6.95 3.39 2.62
C MET A 141 6.45 1.96 2.67
N LEU A 142 5.25 1.75 3.21
CA LEU A 142 4.53 0.49 3.04
C LEU A 142 3.87 0.49 1.67
N SER A 143 4.25 -0.43 0.80
CA SER A 143 3.70 -0.49 -0.56
C SER A 143 3.60 -1.92 -1.07
N LYS A 144 2.81 -2.12 -2.12
CA LYS A 144 2.76 -3.38 -2.85
C LYS A 144 4.12 -3.67 -3.49
N ILE A 145 4.52 -4.93 -3.58
CA ILE A 145 5.81 -5.30 -4.22
C ILE A 145 5.87 -4.88 -5.69
N THR A 146 4.73 -4.82 -6.38
CA THR A 146 4.64 -4.26 -7.74
C THR A 146 5.04 -2.78 -7.83
N TYR A 147 5.26 -2.11 -6.70
CA TYR A 147 5.82 -0.75 -6.67
C TYR A 147 7.26 -0.69 -7.23
N LEU A 148 8.02 -1.79 -7.22
CA LEU A 148 9.34 -1.89 -7.85
C LEU A 148 9.29 -1.76 -9.38
N GLU A 149 8.13 -1.93 -9.99
CA GLU A 149 7.91 -1.85 -11.42
C GLU A 149 7.52 -0.43 -11.86
N GLY A 150 7.87 -0.07 -13.07
CA GLY A 150 7.35 1.14 -13.74
C GLY A 150 8.41 2.15 -14.15
N VAL A 151 8.37 2.55 -15.42
CA VAL A 151 9.33 3.49 -16.03
C VAL A 151 9.37 4.83 -15.29
N LYS A 152 8.21 5.38 -14.90
CA LYS A 152 8.13 6.65 -14.16
C LYS A 152 8.85 6.54 -12.81
N ARG A 153 8.62 5.45 -12.06
CA ARG A 153 9.25 5.23 -10.75
C ARG A 153 10.74 5.00 -10.87
N LYS A 154 11.18 4.23 -11.87
CA LYS A 154 12.60 4.06 -12.13
C LYS A 154 13.28 5.42 -12.25
N LYS A 155 12.80 6.28 -13.13
CA LYS A 155 13.39 7.61 -13.39
C LYS A 155 13.31 8.55 -12.19
N LEU A 156 12.18 8.59 -11.48
CA LEU A 156 11.95 9.59 -10.42
C LEU A 156 12.49 9.16 -9.05
N ILE A 157 12.64 7.85 -8.81
CA ILE A 157 12.94 7.32 -7.48
C ILE A 157 14.19 6.42 -7.53
N PHE A 158 14.16 5.34 -8.31
CA PHE A 158 15.18 4.30 -8.20
C PHE A 158 16.53 4.73 -8.80
N ASP A 159 16.54 5.54 -9.86
CA ASP A 159 17.77 6.10 -10.43
C ASP A 159 18.48 7.12 -9.50
N GLN A 160 17.83 7.53 -8.39
CA GLN A 160 18.48 8.34 -7.36
C GLN A 160 19.38 7.49 -6.41
N ASN A 161 19.32 6.17 -6.48
CA ASN A 161 20.09 5.23 -5.65
C ASN A 161 19.92 5.43 -4.14
N LYS A 162 18.74 5.90 -3.70
CA LYS A 162 18.42 6.11 -2.28
C LYS A 162 17.67 4.93 -1.66
N LEU A 163 17.11 4.03 -2.47
CA LEU A 163 16.51 2.80 -1.96
C LEU A 163 17.62 1.92 -1.38
N GLN A 164 17.55 1.69 -0.06
CA GLN A 164 18.55 0.90 0.66
C GLN A 164 18.10 -0.54 0.82
N LYS A 165 16.83 -0.74 1.22
CA LYS A 165 16.29 -2.07 1.51
C LYS A 165 14.83 -2.19 1.09
N VAL A 166 14.43 -3.43 0.78
CA VAL A 166 13.04 -3.83 0.65
C VAL A 166 12.80 -5.03 1.57
N TYR A 167 12.00 -4.85 2.61
CA TYR A 167 11.54 -5.93 3.47
C TYR A 167 10.25 -6.51 2.92
N ILE A 168 10.28 -7.75 2.44
CA ILE A 168 9.11 -8.43 1.87
C ILE A 168 8.45 -9.27 2.96
N PHE A 169 7.15 -9.08 3.18
CA PHE A 169 6.39 -9.92 4.10
C PHE A 169 6.24 -11.33 3.53
N THR A 170 6.70 -12.34 4.28
CA THR A 170 6.53 -13.75 3.92
C THR A 170 5.09 -14.22 4.09
N LYS A 171 4.37 -13.61 5.05
CA LYS A 171 2.92 -13.79 5.21
C LYS A 171 2.17 -12.60 4.63
N ARG A 172 1.05 -12.85 3.96
CA ARG A 172 0.21 -11.78 3.44
C ARG A 172 -0.30 -10.89 4.56
N ILE A 173 -0.05 -9.58 4.46
CA ILE A 173 -0.67 -8.62 5.37
C ILE A 173 -2.15 -8.51 5.00
N ALA A 174 -3.00 -8.58 6.04
CA ALA A 174 -4.43 -8.37 5.90
C ALA A 174 -4.79 -7.02 6.52
N PHE A 175 -5.32 -6.12 5.72
CA PHE A 175 -5.83 -4.84 6.20
C PHE A 175 -7.27 -5.01 6.67
N LYS A 176 -7.60 -4.43 7.81
CA LYS A 176 -9.01 -4.35 8.24
C LYS A 176 -9.73 -3.29 7.41
N LYS A 177 -10.93 -3.60 6.95
CA LYS A 177 -11.82 -2.58 6.39
C LYS A 177 -12.32 -1.70 7.53
N PRO A 178 -12.29 -0.35 7.40
CA PRO A 178 -12.88 0.53 8.40
C PRO A 178 -14.33 0.17 8.69
N GLY A 179 -14.69 0.08 9.98
CA GLY A 179 -16.06 -0.27 10.40
C GLY A 179 -16.50 -1.72 10.17
N SER A 180 -15.59 -2.62 9.79
CA SER A 180 -15.88 -4.03 9.54
C SER A 180 -14.87 -4.95 10.22
N ASN A 181 -15.31 -6.13 10.64
CA ASN A 181 -14.39 -7.20 11.07
C ASN A 181 -13.83 -8.00 9.89
N SER A 182 -14.23 -7.70 8.65
CA SER A 182 -13.70 -8.37 7.48
C SER A 182 -12.30 -7.88 7.14
N LEU A 183 -11.41 -8.80 6.79
CA LEU A 183 -10.07 -8.50 6.34
C LEU A 183 -10.11 -8.17 4.84
N ALA A 184 -9.60 -7.00 4.46
CA ALA A 184 -9.33 -6.67 3.08
C ALA A 184 -7.85 -6.97 2.79
N GLY A 185 -7.57 -7.79 1.81
CA GLY A 185 -6.19 -8.13 1.47
C GLY A 185 -5.98 -9.63 1.34
N GLY A 186 -4.74 -10.05 1.25
CA GLY A 186 -4.36 -11.45 1.04
C GLY A 186 -4.03 -11.79 -0.41
N LEU A 187 -4.51 -11.03 -1.40
CA LEU A 187 -4.16 -11.23 -2.81
C LEU A 187 -2.82 -10.57 -3.18
N MET A 188 -2.51 -9.42 -2.58
CA MET A 188 -1.32 -8.64 -2.94
C MET A 188 -0.16 -8.86 -1.95
N ALA A 189 1.04 -8.97 -2.47
CA ALA A 189 2.26 -8.93 -1.67
C ALA A 189 2.63 -7.48 -1.33
N PHE A 190 2.99 -7.24 -0.07
CA PHE A 190 3.45 -5.95 0.44
C PHE A 190 4.87 -6.05 0.97
N GLY A 191 5.50 -4.91 1.10
CA GLY A 191 6.80 -4.76 1.74
C GLY A 191 7.04 -3.34 2.22
N TRP A 192 8.02 -3.21 3.11
CA TRP A 192 8.57 -1.93 3.50
C TRP A 192 9.70 -1.54 2.57
N PHE A 193 9.61 -0.38 1.97
CA PHE A 193 10.63 0.22 1.13
C PHE A 193 11.37 1.26 1.96
N VAL A 194 12.60 0.94 2.34
CA VAL A 194 13.46 1.79 3.17
C VAL A 194 14.44 2.54 2.28
N TYR A 195 14.31 3.84 2.29
CA TYR A 195 15.23 4.76 1.63
C TYR A 195 16.07 5.47 2.70
N ASP A 196 17.35 5.65 2.44
CA ASP A 196 18.23 6.50 3.22
C ASP A 196 18.76 7.61 2.31
N VAL A 197 18.54 8.87 2.71
CA VAL A 197 18.92 10.03 1.88
C VAL A 197 20.42 10.15 1.67
N ASN A 198 21.23 9.52 2.53
CA ASN A 198 22.68 9.48 2.43
C ASN A 198 23.20 8.20 1.73
N TYR A 199 22.32 7.25 1.42
CA TYR A 199 22.69 6.00 0.74
C TYR A 199 22.96 6.25 -0.74
N SER A 200 23.93 5.51 -1.28
CA SER A 200 24.26 5.52 -2.69
C SER A 200 24.77 4.14 -3.13
N GLY A 201 23.93 3.13 -3.04
CA GLY A 201 24.29 1.74 -3.37
C GLY A 201 23.16 0.98 -4.04
N GLN A 202 23.38 -0.31 -4.26
CA GLN A 202 22.34 -1.22 -4.73
C GLN A 202 21.45 -1.64 -3.58
N PRO A 203 20.11 -1.66 -3.77
CA PRO A 203 19.21 -2.08 -2.73
C PRO A 203 19.37 -3.57 -2.40
N THR A 204 19.14 -3.92 -1.13
CA THR A 204 19.02 -5.31 -0.69
C THR A 204 17.56 -5.70 -0.50
N ILE A 205 17.27 -6.99 -0.63
CA ILE A 205 15.96 -7.57 -0.36
C ILE A 205 16.10 -8.51 0.83
N GLU A 206 15.23 -8.35 1.81
CA GLU A 206 15.14 -9.20 2.99
C GLU A 206 13.70 -9.66 3.21
N TRP A 207 13.49 -10.80 3.86
CA TRP A 207 12.16 -11.33 4.18
C TRP A 207 11.87 -11.19 5.67
N ILE A 208 10.63 -10.80 5.97
CA ILE A 208 10.11 -10.61 7.32
C ILE A 208 8.76 -11.25 7.53
#